data_65deb6260fe5825332aac5e6d2388931
#
_entry.id   65deb6260fe5825332aac5e6d2388931
#
_cell.length_a   1.000
_cell.length_b   1.000
_cell.length_c   1.000
_cell.angle_alpha   90.00
_cell.angle_beta   90.00
_cell.angle_gamma   90.00
#
_symmetry.space_group_name_H-M   'P 1'
#
loop_
_entity.id
_entity.type
_entity.pdbx_description
1 polymer ?
#
loop_
_entity_poly.entity_id
_entity_poly.type
_entity_poly.pdbx_seq_one_letter_code
_entity_poly.pdbx_strand_id
1 'polypeptide(L)'
;MILGFINQVFPNSFWGWASTIFSSLAIIIFIFSSSLQNKKKILLVQVLGHVLLGISEFISNAFSSIIQELISISRNILVYFNKNTKIVNIILIVIGVIFGTYCALFGKNTFTPWKGLDEIHWYSFLPIIANLEYSVAVMIDGISVKWLKLSFAISSFMWAISFMMQGAGLFISGCLN
;
A
#
# COMPACT_ATOMS: atom_id res chain seq x y z
N MET A 1 -1.58 21.31 21.97
CA MET A 1 -2.21 20.34 21.06
C MET A 1 -1.77 20.54 19.61
N ILE A 2 -1.89 21.71 19.01
CA ILE A 2 -1.50 22.00 17.60
C ILE A 2 0.00 21.78 17.36
N LEU A 3 0.90 22.23 18.23
CA LEU A 3 2.35 22.02 18.14
C LEU A 3 2.74 20.53 18.21
N GLY A 4 2.04 19.73 19.02
CA GLY A 4 2.25 18.27 19.07
C GLY A 4 1.82 17.59 17.77
N PHE A 5 0.75 18.05 17.14
CA PHE A 5 0.30 17.57 15.85
C PHE A 5 1.30 17.93 14.73
N ILE A 6 1.78 19.18 14.73
CA ILE A 6 2.79 19.63 13.75
C ILE A 6 4.07 18.81 13.85
N ASN A 7 4.56 18.51 15.06
CA ASN A 7 5.75 17.68 15.27
C ASN A 7 5.54 16.21 14.89
N GLN A 8 4.29 15.73 14.84
CA GLN A 8 3.97 14.39 14.32
C GLN A 8 3.89 14.35 12.79
N VAL A 9 3.49 15.46 12.16
CA VAL A 9 3.32 15.57 10.70
C VAL A 9 4.64 15.88 10.01
N PHE A 10 5.51 16.69 10.63
CA PHE A 10 6.81 17.05 10.07
C PHE A 10 7.92 16.23 10.70
N PRO A 11 8.65 15.45 9.89
CA PRO A 11 9.73 14.61 10.41
C PRO A 11 10.87 15.46 10.96
N ASN A 12 11.38 15.10 12.13
CA ASN A 12 12.51 15.76 12.77
C ASN A 12 13.87 15.19 12.32
N SER A 13 13.89 14.26 11.36
CA SER A 13 15.11 13.61 10.89
C SER A 13 15.24 13.66 9.37
N PHE A 14 16.48 13.60 8.88
CA PHE A 14 16.77 13.47 7.44
C PHE A 14 16.02 12.28 6.80
N TRP A 15 16.01 11.13 7.45
CA TRP A 15 15.33 9.93 6.95
C TRP A 15 13.83 10.08 6.91
N GLY A 16 13.24 10.77 7.88
CA GLY A 16 11.83 11.11 7.86
C GLY A 16 11.45 12.00 6.68
N TRP A 17 12.26 13.02 6.37
CA TRP A 17 12.07 13.85 5.19
C TRP A 17 12.22 13.07 3.89
N ALA A 18 13.22 12.18 3.81
CA ALA A 18 13.41 11.32 2.65
C ALA A 18 12.17 10.43 2.42
N SER A 19 11.66 9.78 3.47
CA SER A 19 10.42 8.99 3.41
C SER A 19 9.24 9.83 2.91
N THR A 20 9.05 11.04 3.45
CA THR A 20 7.98 11.95 3.04
C THR A 20 8.10 12.36 1.56
N ILE A 21 9.31 12.62 1.06
CA ILE A 21 9.52 12.95 -0.34
C ILE A 21 9.16 11.76 -1.25
N PHE A 22 9.64 10.55 -0.93
CA PHE A 22 9.33 9.37 -1.73
C PHE A 22 7.83 9.05 -1.74
N SER A 23 7.15 9.13 -0.61
CA SER A 23 5.69 8.93 -0.55
C SER A 23 4.93 10.00 -1.30
N SER A 24 5.33 11.27 -1.21
CA SER A 24 4.71 12.37 -1.97
C SER A 24 4.87 12.19 -3.48
N LEU A 25 6.03 11.76 -3.94
CA LEU A 25 6.26 11.43 -5.35
C LEU A 25 5.39 10.24 -5.79
N ALA A 26 5.26 9.21 -4.95
CA ALA A 26 4.39 8.08 -5.23
C ALA A 26 2.93 8.53 -5.43
N ILE A 27 2.42 9.41 -4.57
CA ILE A 27 1.07 9.99 -4.68
C ILE A 27 0.88 10.70 -6.01
N ILE A 28 1.82 11.58 -6.40
CA ILE A 28 1.75 12.29 -7.70
C ILE A 28 1.65 11.28 -8.84
N ILE A 29 2.43 10.20 -8.79
CA ILE A 29 2.39 9.14 -9.80
C ILE A 29 1.04 8.41 -9.79
N PHE A 30 0.47 8.11 -8.64
CA PHE A 30 -0.86 7.48 -8.55
C PHE A 30 -1.96 8.38 -9.08
N ILE A 31 -1.94 9.68 -8.75
CA ILE A 31 -2.86 10.67 -9.31
C ILE A 31 -2.71 10.72 -10.84
N PHE A 32 -1.48 10.78 -11.35
CA PHE A 32 -1.23 10.73 -12.79
C PHE A 32 -1.75 9.43 -13.41
N SER A 33 -1.56 8.29 -12.77
CA SER A 33 -2.08 7.01 -13.25
C SER A 33 -3.60 7.03 -13.40
N SER A 34 -4.31 7.74 -12.52
CA SER A 34 -5.77 7.87 -12.56
C SER A 34 -6.29 8.64 -13.77
N SER A 35 -5.48 9.51 -14.39
CA SER A 35 -5.83 10.24 -15.62
C SER A 35 -5.78 9.35 -16.86
N LEU A 36 -5.05 8.24 -16.82
CA LEU A 36 -4.88 7.34 -17.95
C LEU A 36 -6.16 6.55 -18.26
N GLN A 37 -6.36 6.22 -19.55
CA GLN A 37 -7.53 5.48 -20.04
C GLN A 37 -7.23 4.00 -20.35
N ASN A 38 -5.96 3.61 -20.38
CA ASN A 38 -5.55 2.26 -20.73
C ASN A 38 -5.10 1.48 -19.50
N LYS A 39 -5.77 0.34 -19.22
CA LYS A 39 -5.48 -0.53 -18.06
C LYS A 39 -4.00 -0.85 -17.92
N LYS A 40 -3.32 -1.24 -19.01
CA LYS A 40 -1.90 -1.60 -18.97
C LYS A 40 -1.00 -0.41 -18.62
N LYS A 41 -1.30 0.78 -19.17
CA LYS A 41 -0.56 2.00 -18.82
C LYS A 41 -0.79 2.40 -17.36
N ILE A 42 -2.02 2.29 -16.87
CA ILE A 42 -2.36 2.53 -15.45
C ILE A 42 -1.48 1.63 -14.57
N LEU A 43 -1.51 0.32 -14.80
CA LEU A 43 -0.77 -0.64 -13.98
C LEU A 43 0.75 -0.44 -14.03
N LEU A 44 1.30 -0.10 -15.22
CA LEU A 44 2.73 0.17 -15.35
C LEU A 44 3.16 1.42 -14.59
N VAL A 45 2.38 2.50 -14.68
CA VAL A 45 2.66 3.73 -13.93
C VAL A 45 2.50 3.50 -12.42
N GLN A 46 1.52 2.69 -12.01
CA GLN A 46 1.38 2.31 -10.61
C GLN A 46 2.57 1.49 -10.08
N VAL A 47 3.24 0.69 -10.91
CA VAL A 47 4.48 0.00 -10.48
C VAL A 47 5.52 1.00 -9.99
N LEU A 48 5.71 2.11 -10.70
CA LEU A 48 6.62 3.17 -10.24
C LEU A 48 6.17 3.78 -8.90
N GLY A 49 4.88 4.05 -8.75
CA GLY A 49 4.31 4.55 -7.50
C GLY A 49 4.58 3.58 -6.34
N HIS A 50 4.30 2.29 -6.53
CA HIS A 50 4.54 1.25 -5.54
C HIS A 50 6.03 1.09 -5.17
N VAL A 51 6.95 1.22 -6.12
CA VAL A 51 8.39 1.20 -5.83
C VAL A 51 8.80 2.36 -4.93
N LEU A 52 8.34 3.58 -5.23
CA LEU A 52 8.66 4.75 -4.41
C LEU A 52 8.02 4.65 -3.01
N LEU A 53 6.79 4.15 -2.94
CA LEU A 53 6.12 3.93 -1.66
C LEU A 53 6.84 2.87 -0.84
N GLY A 54 7.25 1.75 -1.46
CA GLY A 54 8.04 0.71 -0.80
C GLY A 54 9.39 1.22 -0.26
N ILE A 55 10.07 2.14 -0.97
CA ILE A 55 11.27 2.80 -0.46
C ILE A 55 10.94 3.65 0.76
N SER A 56 9.87 4.44 0.71
CA SER A 56 9.40 5.25 1.84
C SER A 56 9.10 4.39 3.07
N GLU A 57 8.40 3.27 2.88
CA GLU A 57 8.03 2.33 3.93
C GLU A 57 9.25 1.59 4.51
N PHE A 58 10.23 1.28 3.67
CA PHE A 58 11.50 0.71 4.13
C PHE A 58 12.24 1.67 5.05
N ILE A 59 12.33 2.94 4.68
CA ILE A 59 12.93 3.99 5.52
C ILE A 59 12.18 4.13 6.85
N SER A 60 10.86 3.96 6.83
CA SER A 60 9.97 4.08 7.99
C SER A 60 9.84 2.79 8.81
N ASN A 61 10.55 1.71 8.43
CA ASN A 61 10.46 0.38 9.04
C ASN A 61 9.04 -0.24 9.05
N ALA A 62 8.21 0.10 8.04
CA ALA A 62 6.85 -0.41 7.88
C ALA A 62 6.84 -1.72 7.07
N PHE A 63 7.42 -2.78 7.59
CA PHE A 63 7.66 -4.03 6.86
C PHE A 63 6.40 -4.72 6.34
N SER A 64 5.26 -4.64 7.06
CA SER A 64 4.00 -5.20 6.59
C SER A 64 3.55 -4.56 5.27
N SER A 65 3.70 -3.24 5.17
CA SER A 65 3.37 -2.47 3.98
C SER A 65 4.30 -2.81 2.82
N ILE A 66 5.60 -2.94 3.06
CA ILE A 66 6.58 -3.33 2.02
C ILE A 66 6.18 -4.65 1.34
N ILE A 67 5.71 -5.63 2.10
CA ILE A 67 5.25 -6.91 1.54
C ILE A 67 4.06 -6.68 0.61
N GLN A 68 3.10 -5.85 1.02
CA GLN A 68 1.93 -5.53 0.19
C GLN A 68 2.33 -4.77 -1.08
N GLU A 69 3.32 -3.87 -1.00
CA GLU A 69 3.88 -3.18 -2.17
C GLU A 69 4.55 -4.15 -3.14
N LEU A 70 5.37 -5.08 -2.66
CA LEU A 70 6.01 -6.11 -3.49
C LEU A 70 4.99 -6.98 -4.22
N ILE A 71 3.89 -7.35 -3.57
CA ILE A 71 2.80 -8.11 -4.17
C ILE A 71 2.10 -7.28 -5.24
N SER A 72 1.82 -6.00 -4.97
CA SER A 72 1.21 -5.07 -5.91
C SER A 72 2.07 -4.87 -7.17
N ILE A 73 3.38 -4.68 -6.98
CA ILE A 73 4.35 -4.60 -8.08
C ILE A 73 4.32 -5.88 -8.91
N SER A 74 4.46 -7.04 -8.27
CA SER A 74 4.49 -8.35 -8.94
C SER A 74 3.21 -8.58 -9.74
N ARG A 75 2.05 -8.35 -9.14
CA ARG A 75 0.75 -8.45 -9.79
C ARG A 75 0.64 -7.53 -11.02
N ASN A 76 0.96 -6.24 -10.86
CA ASN A 76 0.83 -5.27 -11.92
C ASN A 76 1.76 -5.59 -13.12
N ILE A 77 2.96 -6.06 -12.85
CA ILE A 77 3.92 -6.53 -13.87
C ILE A 77 3.38 -7.75 -14.60
N LEU A 78 2.86 -8.74 -13.89
CA LEU A 78 2.30 -9.96 -14.49
C LEU A 78 1.11 -9.64 -15.40
N VAL A 79 0.21 -8.75 -14.95
CA VAL A 79 -0.92 -8.30 -15.76
C VAL A 79 -0.45 -7.53 -16.99
N TYR A 80 0.53 -6.64 -16.85
CA TYR A 80 1.08 -5.88 -17.98
C TYR A 80 1.61 -6.80 -19.07
N PHE A 81 2.33 -7.86 -18.72
CA PHE A 81 2.87 -8.83 -19.66
C PHE A 81 1.88 -9.94 -20.09
N ASN A 82 0.61 -9.86 -19.68
CA ASN A 82 -0.42 -10.90 -19.91
C ASN A 82 -0.01 -12.29 -19.38
N LYS A 83 0.80 -12.33 -18.32
CA LYS A 83 1.23 -13.58 -17.67
C LYS A 83 0.45 -13.88 -16.39
N ASN A 84 -0.59 -13.12 -16.09
CA ASN A 84 -1.43 -13.30 -14.93
C ASN A 84 -2.40 -14.47 -15.16
N THR A 85 -2.00 -15.66 -14.81
CA THR A 85 -2.94 -16.78 -14.72
C THR A 85 -3.75 -16.70 -13.43
N LYS A 86 -4.95 -17.30 -13.42
CA LYS A 86 -5.78 -17.36 -12.19
C LYS A 86 -5.01 -17.98 -11.02
N ILE A 87 -4.22 -19.02 -11.28
CA ILE A 87 -3.41 -19.71 -10.27
C ILE A 87 -2.36 -18.76 -9.67
N VAL A 88 -1.59 -18.08 -10.51
CA VAL A 88 -0.56 -17.14 -10.05
C VAL A 88 -1.16 -16.01 -9.21
N ASN A 89 -2.31 -15.48 -9.62
CA ASN A 89 -3.01 -14.45 -8.87
C ASN A 89 -3.49 -14.95 -7.50
N ILE A 90 -4.06 -16.16 -7.46
CA ILE A 90 -4.48 -16.77 -6.18
C ILE A 90 -3.26 -16.96 -5.26
N ILE A 91 -2.14 -17.42 -5.80
CA ILE A 91 -0.89 -17.59 -5.03
C ILE A 91 -0.44 -16.24 -4.46
N LEU A 92 -0.43 -15.17 -5.26
CA LEU A 92 -0.05 -13.83 -4.78
C LEU A 92 -0.99 -13.31 -3.69
N ILE A 93 -2.29 -13.54 -3.83
CA ILE A 93 -3.27 -13.18 -2.81
C ILE A 93 -3.00 -13.95 -1.52
N VAL A 94 -2.84 -15.28 -1.60
CA VAL A 94 -2.58 -16.12 -0.43
C VAL A 94 -1.30 -15.72 0.27
N ILE A 95 -0.22 -15.47 -0.47
CA ILE A 95 1.04 -14.97 0.07
C ILE A 95 0.80 -13.61 0.77
N GLY A 96 0.09 -12.68 0.13
CA GLY A 96 -0.21 -11.36 0.70
C GLY A 96 -1.00 -11.44 1.99
N VAL A 97 -2.01 -12.30 2.04
CA VAL A 97 -2.82 -12.50 3.24
C VAL A 97 -1.98 -13.13 4.36
N ILE A 98 -1.24 -14.20 4.08
CA ILE A 98 -0.43 -14.91 5.10
C ILE A 98 0.65 -13.98 5.66
N PHE A 99 1.50 -13.41 4.80
CA PHE A 99 2.59 -12.56 5.26
C PHE A 99 2.10 -11.23 5.83
N GLY A 100 1.06 -10.63 5.24
CA GLY A 100 0.44 -9.43 5.78
C GLY A 100 -0.14 -9.66 7.17
N THR A 101 -0.87 -10.77 7.37
CA THR A 101 -1.42 -11.15 8.67
C THR A 101 -0.29 -11.44 9.67
N TYR A 102 0.74 -12.16 9.26
CA TYR A 102 1.91 -12.40 10.10
C TYR A 102 2.51 -11.08 10.59
N CYS A 103 2.77 -10.14 9.68
CA CYS A 103 3.32 -8.84 10.05
C CYS A 103 2.35 -7.99 10.90
N ALA A 104 1.05 -8.07 10.66
CA ALA A 104 0.05 -7.37 11.48
C ALA A 104 0.00 -7.91 12.92
N LEU A 105 0.19 -9.22 13.10
CA LEU A 105 0.19 -9.88 14.40
C LEU A 105 1.49 -9.65 15.16
N PHE A 106 2.64 -9.64 14.49
CA PHE A 106 3.95 -9.51 15.15
C PHE A 106 4.44 -8.05 15.27
N GLY A 107 3.63 -7.09 14.86
CA GLY A 107 3.87 -5.66 15.07
C GLY A 107 4.74 -4.98 14.02
N LYS A 108 5.05 -3.71 14.25
CA LYS A 108 5.77 -2.84 13.31
C LYS A 108 7.16 -3.37 12.95
N ASN A 109 7.82 -4.04 13.89
CA ASN A 109 9.10 -4.67 13.67
C ASN A 109 8.88 -6.16 13.52
N THR A 110 9.04 -6.68 12.33
CA THR A 110 8.82 -8.08 11.94
C THR A 110 9.59 -9.08 12.81
N PHE A 111 10.57 -8.62 13.57
CA PHE A 111 11.44 -9.44 14.43
C PHE A 111 11.17 -9.26 15.93
N THR A 112 10.15 -8.49 16.31
CA THR A 112 9.75 -8.40 17.71
C THR A 112 8.91 -9.63 18.11
N PRO A 113 9.08 -10.16 19.32
CA PRO A 113 8.22 -11.23 19.80
C PRO A 113 6.76 -10.81 19.79
N TRP A 114 5.87 -11.79 19.67
CA TRP A 114 4.42 -11.61 19.73
C TRP A 114 4.03 -10.65 20.86
N LYS A 115 3.39 -9.57 20.49
CA LYS A 115 2.72 -8.67 21.43
C LYS A 115 1.39 -9.32 21.77
N GLY A 116 0.91 -9.36 22.94
CA GLY A 116 -0.35 -9.97 23.30
C GLY A 116 -1.54 -9.53 22.41
N LEU A 117 -2.64 -10.24 22.47
CA LEU A 117 -3.85 -9.96 21.69
C LEU A 117 -4.38 -8.53 21.91
N ASP A 118 -4.12 -7.95 23.08
CA ASP A 118 -4.54 -6.58 23.44
C ASP A 118 -3.79 -5.49 22.66
N GLU A 119 -2.68 -5.83 22.01
CA GLU A 119 -1.91 -4.90 21.17
C GLU A 119 -2.21 -5.02 19.68
N ILE A 120 -3.11 -5.95 19.30
CA ILE A 120 -3.52 -6.13 17.90
C ILE A 120 -4.65 -5.18 17.59
N HIS A 121 -4.36 -4.26 16.69
CA HIS A 121 -5.34 -3.26 16.25
C HIS A 121 -5.99 -3.67 14.92
N TRP A 122 -7.31 -3.54 14.84
CA TRP A 122 -8.09 -3.86 13.65
C TRP A 122 -7.59 -3.13 12.39
N TYR A 123 -7.13 -1.90 12.55
CA TYR A 123 -6.63 -1.10 11.42
C TYR A 123 -5.32 -1.63 10.82
N SER A 124 -4.59 -2.51 11.52
CA SER A 124 -3.41 -3.19 10.97
C SER A 124 -3.76 -4.18 9.86
N PHE A 125 -5.02 -4.60 9.76
CA PHE A 125 -5.50 -5.49 8.72
C PHE A 125 -6.04 -4.75 7.49
N LEU A 126 -6.30 -3.44 7.58
CA LEU A 126 -6.84 -2.66 6.46
C LEU A 126 -5.95 -2.70 5.20
N PRO A 127 -4.62 -2.62 5.26
CA PRO A 127 -3.76 -2.77 4.10
C PRO A 127 -3.92 -4.12 3.39
N ILE A 128 -4.14 -5.19 4.18
CA ILE A 128 -4.34 -6.53 3.65
C ILE A 128 -5.66 -6.60 2.90
N ILE A 129 -6.74 -6.09 3.50
CA ILE A 129 -8.07 -6.05 2.89
C ILE A 129 -8.06 -5.17 1.64
N ALA A 130 -7.42 -4.02 1.70
CA ALA A 130 -7.29 -3.10 0.58
C ALA A 130 -6.55 -3.74 -0.61
N ASN A 131 -5.43 -4.42 -0.33
CA ASN A 131 -4.68 -5.10 -1.38
C ASN A 131 -5.44 -6.32 -1.94
N LEU A 132 -6.17 -7.06 -1.10
CA LEU A 132 -7.03 -8.16 -1.52
C LEU A 132 -8.13 -7.65 -2.47
N GLU A 133 -8.86 -6.61 -2.08
CA GLU A 133 -9.94 -6.00 -2.87
C GLU A 133 -9.41 -5.54 -4.23
N TYR A 134 -8.35 -4.74 -4.25
CA TYR A 134 -7.77 -4.26 -5.49
C TYR A 134 -7.18 -5.40 -6.35
N SER A 135 -6.59 -6.42 -5.74
CA SER A 135 -6.10 -7.59 -6.45
C SER A 135 -7.22 -8.31 -7.19
N VAL A 136 -8.35 -8.53 -6.53
CA VAL A 136 -9.54 -9.14 -7.16
C VAL A 136 -10.02 -8.30 -8.33
N ALA A 137 -10.12 -6.98 -8.18
CA ALA A 137 -10.52 -6.08 -9.26
C ALA A 137 -9.57 -6.15 -10.47
N VAL A 138 -8.26 -6.17 -10.23
CA VAL A 138 -7.26 -6.28 -11.33
C VAL A 138 -7.37 -7.62 -12.07
N MET A 139 -7.75 -8.70 -11.38
CA MET A 139 -7.87 -10.05 -11.93
C MET A 139 -9.10 -10.23 -12.83
N ILE A 140 -10.15 -9.42 -12.68
CA ILE A 140 -11.35 -9.56 -13.48
C ILE A 140 -11.03 -9.21 -14.93
N ASP A 141 -11.18 -10.21 -15.81
CA ASP A 141 -11.03 -10.02 -17.24
C ASP A 141 -12.15 -9.12 -17.78
N GLY A 142 -11.78 -8.13 -18.58
CA GLY A 142 -12.75 -7.19 -19.15
C GLY A 142 -13.28 -6.13 -18.17
N ILE A 143 -12.74 -6.02 -16.96
CA ILE A 143 -13.12 -4.94 -16.05
C ILE A 143 -12.94 -3.58 -16.73
N SER A 144 -13.94 -2.73 -16.65
CA SER A 144 -13.83 -1.39 -17.20
C SER A 144 -12.85 -0.53 -16.41
N VAL A 145 -12.20 0.41 -17.09
CA VAL A 145 -11.24 1.34 -16.45
C VAL A 145 -11.90 2.12 -15.29
N LYS A 146 -13.20 2.43 -15.40
CA LYS A 146 -13.95 3.11 -14.33
C LYS A 146 -13.99 2.30 -13.05
N TRP A 147 -14.34 1.02 -13.14
CA TRP A 147 -14.39 0.12 -11.99
C TRP A 147 -13.00 -0.13 -11.39
N LEU A 148 -11.97 -0.26 -12.25
CA LEU A 148 -10.59 -0.39 -11.77
C LEU A 148 -10.15 0.85 -10.97
N LYS A 149 -10.49 2.04 -11.45
CA LYS A 149 -10.18 3.29 -10.74
C LYS A 149 -10.96 3.42 -9.43
N LEU A 150 -12.24 3.01 -9.43
CA LEU A 150 -13.05 3.02 -8.20
C LEU A 150 -12.47 2.06 -7.15
N SER A 151 -12.12 0.85 -7.55
CA SER A 151 -11.47 -0.14 -6.67
C SER A 151 -10.15 0.43 -6.12
N PHE A 152 -9.33 1.05 -6.96
CA PHE A 152 -8.10 1.70 -6.51
C PHE A 152 -8.38 2.82 -5.49
N ALA A 153 -9.40 3.63 -5.70
CA ALA A 153 -9.78 4.69 -4.75
C ALA A 153 -10.27 4.12 -3.41
N ILE A 154 -11.05 3.04 -3.42
CA ILE A 154 -11.51 2.36 -2.20
C ILE A 154 -10.31 1.78 -1.44
N SER A 155 -9.43 1.07 -2.14
CA SER A 155 -8.20 0.53 -1.58
C SER A 155 -7.34 1.63 -0.96
N SER A 156 -7.11 2.73 -1.67
CA SER A 156 -6.34 3.88 -1.17
C SER A 156 -6.95 4.51 0.07
N PHE A 157 -8.28 4.60 0.13
CA PHE A 157 -8.98 5.09 1.33
C PHE A 157 -8.79 4.18 2.54
N MET A 158 -8.82 2.86 2.36
CA MET A 158 -8.52 1.90 3.44
C MET A 158 -7.07 2.06 3.94
N TRP A 159 -6.12 2.24 3.02
CA TRP A 159 -4.73 2.54 3.36
C TRP A 159 -4.61 3.83 4.17
N ALA A 160 -5.30 4.90 3.73
CA ALA A 160 -5.31 6.17 4.43
C ALA A 160 -5.78 6.03 5.88
N ILE A 161 -6.90 5.34 6.11
CA ILE A 161 -7.41 5.08 7.47
C ILE A 161 -6.37 4.33 8.30
N SER A 162 -5.76 3.27 7.74
CA SER A 162 -4.74 2.50 8.44
C SER A 162 -3.57 3.37 8.89
N PHE A 163 -3.03 4.21 8.00
CA PHE A 163 -1.93 5.12 8.31
C PHE A 163 -2.30 6.19 9.33
N MET A 164 -3.50 6.77 9.22
CA MET A 164 -4.02 7.72 10.21
C MET A 164 -4.06 7.11 11.60
N MET A 165 -4.61 5.90 11.72
CA MET A 165 -4.77 5.21 13.00
C MET A 165 -3.43 4.74 13.58
N GLN A 166 -2.45 4.43 12.76
CA GLN A 166 -1.12 4.03 13.21
C GLN A 166 -0.26 5.22 13.67
N GLY A 167 -0.72 6.46 13.49
CA GLY A 167 0.05 7.65 13.84
C GLY A 167 1.39 7.74 13.11
N ALA A 168 1.48 7.04 11.97
CA ALA A 168 2.68 7.03 11.17
C ALA A 168 2.83 8.38 10.44
N GLY A 169 4.06 8.88 10.29
CA GLY A 169 4.37 10.04 9.44
C GLY A 169 3.97 9.86 7.96
N LEU A 170 3.46 8.68 7.61
CA LEU A 170 2.81 8.32 6.36
C LEU A 170 1.37 8.86 6.22
N PHE A 171 0.89 9.62 7.21
CA PHE A 171 -0.47 10.20 7.22
C PHE A 171 -0.75 11.01 5.94
N ILE A 172 0.22 11.82 5.52
CA ILE A 172 0.06 12.64 4.31
C ILE A 172 -0.08 11.76 3.07
N SER A 173 0.68 10.64 2.98
CA SER A 173 0.60 9.74 1.85
C SER A 173 -0.74 9.00 1.79
N GLY A 174 -1.30 8.64 2.95
CA GLY A 174 -2.59 7.95 3.00
C GLY A 174 -3.80 8.84 2.70
N CYS A 175 -3.76 10.13 3.07
CA CYS A 175 -4.89 11.04 2.86
C CYS A 175 -5.02 11.58 1.44
N LEU A 176 -3.99 11.48 0.61
CA LEU A 176 -3.95 12.07 -0.73
C LEU A 176 -4.01 11.02 -1.86
N ASN A 177 -4.04 9.73 -1.55
CA ASN A 177 -4.37 8.67 -2.51
C ASN A 177 -5.88 8.56 -2.69
#